data_f4d927952281cb9641632eb84ee873b5
#
_entry.id   f4d927952281cb9641632eb84ee873b5
#
_cell.length_a   1.000
_cell.length_b   1.000
_cell.length_c   1.000
_cell.angle_alpha   90.00
_cell.angle_beta   90.00
_cell.angle_gamma   90.00
#
_symmetry.space_group_name_H-M   'P 1'
#
loop_
_entity.id
_entity.type
_entity.pdbx_description
1 polymer ?
#
loop_
_entity_poly.entity_id
_entity_poly.type
_entity_poly.pdbx_seq_one_letter_code
_entity_poly.pdbx_strand_id
1 'polypeptide(L)'
;MFTSLIRQVEANCELASGHQAGSFSLCGLLMRLRLLYKWKHGLPPWREPETEAILAWIADLESTWDAREGEAWRELRLNGRSLDPFEVEQVNTFLKPGGLAYGAGLCRGLTPTFFLGEFSEVRREEDLTILVLERELARDLDGTPALRQGSLIYARRQALAYYLWDRLADPTQESNRFLKAGWPSEQASLPDLLKDPEGHQEVWEGLVSEELEAVIRHELGEARETSLGQAFSAILELFPHTPLSHWIRALKDALADVNDRGRLSYFIAGRSLTSLALMLAFQPGFYPLLLPELEPAFFSLAASGNWEVLEEARLAALARLRRVATEVTDLVAEHQDQAPEKLREILTSRFLTPLGL
;
A
#
# COMPACT_ATOMS: atom_id res chain seq x y z
N MET A 1 3.77 4.12 31.29
CA MET A 1 2.48 3.90 30.61
C MET A 1 2.67 3.40 29.17
N PHE A 2 3.38 4.10 28.31
CA PHE A 2 3.54 3.72 26.89
C PHE A 2 4.27 2.39 26.66
N THR A 3 5.29 2.03 27.45
CA THR A 3 5.99 0.74 27.32
C THR A 3 5.06 -0.47 27.47
N SER A 4 4.09 -0.39 28.39
CA SER A 4 3.09 -1.46 28.56
C SER A 4 2.14 -1.56 27.36
N LEU A 5 1.74 -0.41 26.80
CA LEU A 5 0.88 -0.38 25.62
C LEU A 5 1.61 -0.94 24.38
N ILE A 6 2.86 -0.53 24.15
CA ILE A 6 3.66 -1.05 23.05
C ILE A 6 3.66 -2.58 23.06
N ARG A 7 3.94 -3.19 24.22
CA ARG A 7 3.93 -4.66 24.36
C ARG A 7 2.55 -5.29 24.09
N GLN A 8 1.45 -4.61 24.44
CA GLN A 8 0.10 -5.11 24.16
C GLN A 8 -0.21 -5.06 22.65
N VAL A 9 0.18 -3.98 21.98
CA VAL A 9 0.03 -3.85 20.53
C VAL A 9 0.96 -4.83 19.80
N GLU A 10 2.23 -4.96 20.21
CA GLU A 10 3.15 -5.97 19.68
C GLU A 10 2.57 -7.37 19.75
N ALA A 11 1.91 -7.73 20.87
CA ALA A 11 1.28 -9.04 21.01
C ALA A 11 0.17 -9.28 19.99
N ASN A 12 -0.64 -8.26 19.65
CA ASN A 12 -1.62 -8.34 18.57
C ASN A 12 -0.96 -8.31 17.17
N CYS A 13 0.12 -7.55 17.00
CA CYS A 13 0.91 -7.58 15.75
C CYS A 13 1.49 -8.97 15.47
N GLU A 14 2.00 -9.66 16.50
CA GLU A 14 2.52 -11.02 16.36
C GLU A 14 1.43 -12.02 15.96
N LEU A 15 0.26 -11.97 16.60
CA LEU A 15 -0.90 -12.78 16.21
C LEU A 15 -1.33 -12.49 14.77
N ALA A 16 -1.44 -11.20 14.42
CA ALA A 16 -1.79 -10.79 13.07
C ALA A 16 -0.78 -11.30 12.04
N SER A 17 0.51 -11.23 12.35
CA SER A 17 1.59 -11.72 11.48
C SER A 17 1.47 -13.22 11.19
N GLY A 18 1.13 -14.03 12.20
CA GLY A 18 0.85 -15.47 12.01
C GLY A 18 -0.33 -15.72 11.06
N HIS A 19 -1.44 -14.99 11.24
CA HIS A 19 -2.58 -15.07 10.33
C HIS A 19 -2.26 -14.59 8.92
N GLN A 20 -1.44 -13.54 8.78
CA GLN A 20 -1.04 -12.97 7.50
C GLN A 20 -0.09 -13.90 6.72
N ALA A 21 0.78 -14.65 7.41
CA ALA A 21 1.82 -15.48 6.82
C ALA A 21 1.26 -16.46 5.77
N GLY A 22 0.13 -17.09 6.06
CA GLY A 22 -0.54 -18.03 5.16
C GLY A 22 -1.14 -17.39 3.90
N SER A 23 -1.23 -16.07 3.81
CA SER A 23 -1.77 -15.36 2.65
C SER A 23 -0.73 -15.00 1.60
N PHE A 24 0.55 -15.23 1.88
CA PHE A 24 1.66 -14.90 0.98
C PHE A 24 2.23 -16.15 0.29
N SER A 25 2.79 -15.96 -0.92
CA SER A 25 3.72 -16.94 -1.47
C SER A 25 4.97 -17.04 -0.60
N LEU A 26 5.69 -18.15 -0.66
CA LEU A 26 6.93 -18.34 0.12
C LEU A 26 7.93 -17.17 -0.08
N CYS A 27 8.16 -16.77 -1.34
CA CYS A 27 9.05 -15.63 -1.63
C CYS A 27 8.50 -14.32 -1.04
N GLY A 28 7.19 -14.09 -1.19
CA GLY A 28 6.54 -12.90 -0.64
C GLY A 28 6.57 -12.84 0.90
N LEU A 29 6.48 -14.00 1.56
CA LEU A 29 6.62 -14.11 3.01
C LEU A 29 8.05 -13.79 3.46
N LEU A 30 9.05 -14.42 2.83
CA LEU A 30 10.46 -14.20 3.17
C LEU A 30 10.89 -12.74 3.00
N MET A 31 10.42 -12.07 1.93
CA MET A 31 10.65 -10.64 1.73
C MET A 31 10.10 -9.80 2.89
N ARG A 32 8.87 -10.08 3.33
CA ARG A 32 8.25 -9.35 4.45
C ARG A 32 8.92 -9.64 5.78
N LEU A 33 9.29 -10.89 6.04
CA LEU A 33 10.04 -11.26 7.23
C LEU A 33 11.39 -10.54 7.29
N ARG A 34 12.09 -10.43 6.15
CA ARG A 34 13.32 -9.66 6.05
C ARG A 34 13.11 -8.18 6.41
N LEU A 35 12.06 -7.54 5.88
CA LEU A 35 11.73 -6.15 6.20
C LEU A 35 11.31 -5.99 7.67
N LEU A 36 10.53 -6.92 8.21
CA LEU A 36 10.14 -6.91 9.63
C LEU A 36 11.34 -7.10 10.54
N TYR A 37 12.28 -7.99 10.19
CA TYR A 37 13.54 -8.16 10.92
C TYR A 37 14.34 -6.86 10.94
N LYS A 38 14.56 -6.23 9.78
CA LYS A 38 15.30 -4.96 9.68
C LYS A 38 14.67 -3.90 10.59
N TRP A 39 13.35 -3.75 10.52
CA TRP A 39 12.62 -2.81 11.35
C TRP A 39 12.79 -3.13 12.84
N LYS A 40 12.59 -4.37 13.26
CA LYS A 40 12.64 -4.80 14.66
C LYS A 40 14.03 -4.60 15.28
N HIS A 41 15.09 -4.74 14.47
CA HIS A 41 16.47 -4.56 14.91
C HIS A 41 17.04 -3.16 14.63
N GLY A 42 16.22 -2.22 14.17
CA GLY A 42 16.63 -0.83 13.89
C GLY A 42 17.67 -0.71 12.78
N LEU A 43 17.72 -1.66 11.86
CA LEU A 43 18.63 -1.60 10.70
C LEU A 43 18.08 -0.61 9.68
N PRO A 44 18.91 0.21 9.05
CA PRO A 44 18.43 1.05 7.95
C PRO A 44 17.98 0.18 6.76
N PRO A 45 17.15 0.71 5.85
CA PRO A 45 16.60 -0.05 4.72
C PRO A 45 17.66 -0.76 3.86
N TRP A 46 18.83 -0.16 3.71
CA TRP A 46 19.94 -0.68 2.88
C TRP A 46 20.85 -1.69 3.58
N ARG A 47 20.73 -1.85 4.89
CA ARG A 47 21.56 -2.82 5.61
C ARG A 47 20.93 -4.20 5.55
N GLU A 48 21.65 -5.16 4.95
CA GLU A 48 21.22 -6.55 4.97
C GLU A 48 21.58 -7.23 6.30
N PRO A 49 20.64 -8.02 6.88
CA PRO A 49 20.96 -8.82 8.06
C PRO A 49 21.87 -9.99 7.73
N GLU A 50 22.63 -10.45 8.72
CA GLU A 50 23.39 -11.69 8.61
C GLU A 50 22.43 -12.88 8.42
N THR A 51 22.73 -13.74 7.43
CA THR A 51 21.84 -14.85 7.03
C THR A 51 21.50 -15.78 8.18
N GLU A 52 22.48 -16.15 9.01
CA GLU A 52 22.25 -17.05 10.15
C GLU A 52 21.34 -16.39 11.20
N ALA A 53 21.54 -15.10 11.47
CA ALA A 53 20.77 -14.36 12.45
C ALA A 53 19.29 -14.22 12.04
N ILE A 54 19.02 -13.90 10.77
CA ILE A 54 17.63 -13.79 10.29
C ILE A 54 16.94 -15.17 10.21
N LEU A 55 17.63 -16.23 9.82
CA LEU A 55 17.05 -17.57 9.78
C LEU A 55 16.71 -18.09 11.18
N ALA A 56 17.60 -17.88 12.17
CA ALA A 56 17.32 -18.24 13.57
C ALA A 56 16.09 -17.44 14.10
N TRP A 57 16.01 -16.14 13.79
CA TRP A 57 14.89 -15.32 14.20
C TRP A 57 13.58 -15.74 13.54
N ILE A 58 13.59 -16.15 12.26
CA ILE A 58 12.40 -16.66 11.56
C ILE A 58 11.91 -17.95 12.23
N ALA A 59 12.81 -18.88 12.55
CA ALA A 59 12.44 -20.13 13.22
C ALA A 59 11.81 -19.89 14.61
N ASP A 60 12.35 -18.94 15.39
CA ASP A 60 11.76 -18.51 16.67
C ASP A 60 10.37 -17.89 16.48
N LEU A 61 10.20 -17.07 15.45
CA LEU A 61 8.93 -16.40 15.15
C LEU A 61 7.86 -17.40 14.72
N GLU A 62 8.20 -18.37 13.84
CA GLU A 62 7.29 -19.45 13.43
C GLU A 62 6.86 -20.31 14.62
N SER A 63 7.80 -20.69 15.49
CA SER A 63 7.47 -21.41 16.74
C SER A 63 6.53 -20.61 17.65
N THR A 64 6.68 -19.30 17.68
CA THR A 64 5.79 -18.40 18.44
C THR A 64 4.40 -18.37 17.83
N TRP A 65 4.28 -18.31 16.50
CA TRP A 65 2.99 -18.32 15.82
C TRP A 65 2.25 -19.64 16.03
N ASP A 66 2.95 -20.79 15.88
CA ASP A 66 2.39 -22.12 16.12
C ASP A 66 1.87 -22.27 17.56
N ALA A 67 2.65 -21.80 18.54
CA ALA A 67 2.27 -21.86 19.97
C ALA A 67 1.06 -20.98 20.31
N ARG A 68 0.77 -19.96 19.49
CA ARG A 68 -0.29 -18.97 19.72
C ARG A 68 -1.45 -19.09 18.74
N GLU A 69 -1.46 -20.14 17.92
CA GLU A 69 -2.56 -20.38 16.98
C GLU A 69 -3.89 -20.52 17.74
N GLY A 70 -4.91 -19.78 17.27
CA GLY A 70 -6.24 -19.75 17.89
C GLY A 70 -6.37 -18.86 19.13
N GLU A 71 -5.31 -18.14 19.55
CA GLU A 71 -5.46 -17.11 20.61
C GLU A 71 -6.41 -16.00 20.15
N ALA A 72 -7.22 -15.49 21.09
CA ALA A 72 -8.04 -14.30 20.84
C ALA A 72 -7.19 -13.03 20.84
N TRP A 73 -7.66 -12.00 20.10
CA TRP A 73 -7.05 -10.67 20.12
C TRP A 73 -7.05 -10.11 21.54
N ARG A 74 -5.94 -9.50 21.93
CA ARG A 74 -5.77 -8.96 23.27
C ARG A 74 -6.37 -7.57 23.37
N GLU A 75 -7.19 -7.38 24.39
CA GLU A 75 -7.67 -6.06 24.76
C GLU A 75 -6.52 -5.13 25.14
N LEU A 76 -6.68 -3.84 24.86
CA LEU A 76 -5.70 -2.81 25.18
C LEU A 76 -6.09 -2.14 26.51
N ARG A 77 -5.21 -2.23 27.49
CA ARG A 77 -5.41 -1.61 28.83
C ARG A 77 -4.81 -0.22 28.88
N LEU A 78 -5.67 0.80 28.87
CA LEU A 78 -5.31 2.21 28.91
C LEU A 78 -6.03 2.92 30.05
N ASN A 79 -5.29 3.57 30.93
CA ASN A 79 -5.83 4.34 32.06
C ASN A 79 -6.86 3.59 32.91
N GLY A 80 -6.64 2.29 33.16
CA GLY A 80 -7.54 1.44 33.94
C GLY A 80 -8.78 0.94 33.20
N ARG A 81 -8.90 1.26 31.89
CA ARG A 81 -9.95 0.74 31.00
C ARG A 81 -9.39 -0.37 30.11
N SER A 82 -10.24 -1.35 29.82
CA SER A 82 -9.99 -2.36 28.81
C SER A 82 -10.76 -1.97 27.55
N LEU A 83 -10.07 -1.91 26.41
CA LEU A 83 -10.62 -1.49 25.12
C LEU A 83 -10.45 -2.62 24.13
N ASP A 84 -11.46 -2.85 23.31
CA ASP A 84 -11.35 -3.73 22.15
C ASP A 84 -10.26 -3.19 21.20
N PRO A 85 -9.33 -4.02 20.73
CA PRO A 85 -8.25 -3.56 19.83
C PRO A 85 -8.74 -3.02 18.49
N PHE A 86 -9.97 -3.31 18.07
CA PHE A 86 -10.55 -2.76 16.84
C PHE A 86 -11.31 -1.43 17.05
N GLU A 87 -11.50 -0.99 18.29
CA GLU A 87 -12.08 0.32 18.60
C GLU A 87 -11.06 1.46 18.50
N VAL A 88 -10.49 1.62 17.29
CA VAL A 88 -9.37 2.52 16.98
C VAL A 88 -9.60 3.95 17.44
N GLU A 89 -10.80 4.49 17.25
CA GLU A 89 -11.12 5.87 17.65
C GLU A 89 -11.02 6.05 19.15
N GLN A 90 -11.53 5.10 19.93
CA GLN A 90 -11.46 5.14 21.40
C GLN A 90 -10.00 5.05 21.87
N VAL A 91 -9.22 4.12 21.30
CA VAL A 91 -7.79 3.97 21.62
C VAL A 91 -7.05 5.28 21.32
N ASN A 92 -7.27 5.87 20.15
CA ASN A 92 -6.60 7.09 19.72
C ASN A 92 -7.00 8.33 20.54
N THR A 93 -8.17 8.34 21.19
CA THR A 93 -8.54 9.42 22.11
C THR A 93 -7.54 9.53 23.27
N PHE A 94 -6.97 8.41 23.72
CA PHE A 94 -5.95 8.38 24.79
C PHE A 94 -4.53 8.63 24.26
N LEU A 95 -4.26 8.35 23.01
CA LEU A 95 -2.91 8.33 22.44
C LEU A 95 -2.51 9.65 21.76
N LYS A 96 -3.43 10.29 21.04
CA LYS A 96 -3.18 11.54 20.31
C LYS A 96 -2.57 12.66 21.17
N PRO A 97 -2.98 12.89 22.43
CA PRO A 97 -2.34 13.90 23.27
C PRO A 97 -0.85 13.64 23.55
N GLY A 98 -0.42 12.37 23.44
CA GLY A 98 0.98 11.96 23.58
C GLY A 98 1.76 11.84 22.28
N GLY A 99 1.22 12.31 21.16
CA GLY A 99 1.87 12.22 19.84
C GLY A 99 1.90 10.80 19.24
N LEU A 100 1.02 9.91 19.72
CA LEU A 100 0.93 8.54 19.25
C LEU A 100 -0.36 8.30 18.47
N ALA A 101 -0.27 7.44 17.46
CA ALA A 101 -1.42 6.96 16.72
C ALA A 101 -1.37 5.42 16.62
N TYR A 102 -2.52 4.83 16.86
CA TYR A 102 -2.79 3.42 16.75
C TYR A 102 -3.69 3.15 15.55
N GLY A 103 -3.38 2.13 14.78
CA GLY A 103 -4.24 1.63 13.71
C GLY A 103 -4.48 0.14 13.88
N ALA A 104 -5.71 -0.26 13.64
CA ALA A 104 -6.14 -1.65 13.58
C ALA A 104 -7.29 -1.79 12.59
N GLY A 105 -7.33 -2.86 11.82
CA GLY A 105 -8.37 -3.08 10.82
C GLY A 105 -8.17 -4.38 10.08
N LEU A 106 -8.74 -4.46 8.89
CA LEU A 106 -8.61 -5.60 7.99
C LEU A 106 -7.86 -5.19 6.73
N CYS A 107 -6.86 -5.96 6.36
CA CYS A 107 -6.12 -5.81 5.12
C CYS A 107 -6.24 -7.10 4.28
N ARG A 108 -5.80 -7.08 3.04
CA ARG A 108 -5.58 -8.25 2.17
C ARG A 108 -6.50 -9.45 2.43
N GLY A 109 -7.76 -9.35 2.05
CA GLY A 109 -8.68 -10.48 2.15
C GLY A 109 -9.21 -10.73 3.57
N LEU A 110 -9.41 -9.67 4.32
CA LEU A 110 -9.99 -9.66 5.67
C LEU A 110 -9.03 -10.19 6.76
N THR A 111 -7.72 -10.10 6.54
CA THR A 111 -6.72 -10.43 7.56
C THR A 111 -6.52 -9.24 8.49
N PRO A 112 -6.57 -9.42 9.82
CA PRO A 112 -6.33 -8.34 10.77
C PRO A 112 -4.92 -7.75 10.64
N THR A 113 -4.81 -6.44 10.84
CA THR A 113 -3.54 -5.69 10.89
C THR A 113 -3.54 -4.75 12.08
N PHE A 114 -2.37 -4.57 12.71
CA PHE A 114 -2.18 -3.68 13.85
C PHE A 114 -0.85 -2.95 13.73
N PHE A 115 -0.85 -1.68 14.16
CA PHE A 115 0.38 -0.91 14.30
C PHE A 115 0.20 0.20 15.35
N LEU A 116 1.31 0.69 15.85
CA LEU A 116 1.40 1.85 16.72
C LEU A 116 2.60 2.68 16.29
N GLY A 117 2.46 3.99 16.17
CA GLY A 117 3.54 4.87 15.78
C GLY A 117 3.47 6.25 16.40
N GLU A 118 4.59 6.96 16.34
CA GLU A 118 4.70 8.37 16.63
C GLU A 118 4.37 9.14 15.36
N PHE A 119 3.43 10.08 15.43
CA PHE A 119 3.15 10.95 14.30
C PHE A 119 3.88 12.30 14.44
N SER A 120 4.41 12.78 13.31
CA SER A 120 5.08 14.09 13.22
C SER A 120 4.13 15.17 12.72
N GLU A 121 3.08 14.79 11.99
CA GLU A 121 2.19 15.71 11.33
C GLU A 121 0.74 15.21 11.34
N VAL A 122 -0.19 16.17 11.49
CA VAL A 122 -1.63 15.97 11.32
C VAL A 122 -2.14 16.96 10.30
N ARG A 123 -2.68 16.47 9.19
CA ARG A 123 -3.30 17.29 8.15
C ARG A 123 -4.79 17.01 8.08
N ARG A 124 -5.56 17.99 7.63
CA ARG A 124 -6.97 17.81 7.30
C ARG A 124 -7.20 18.19 5.85
N GLU A 125 -7.78 17.27 5.10
CA GLU A 125 -8.27 17.51 3.75
C GLU A 125 -9.77 17.17 3.70
N GLU A 126 -10.60 18.20 3.69
CA GLU A 126 -12.06 18.10 3.76
C GLU A 126 -12.51 17.34 5.04
N ASP A 127 -13.15 16.17 4.90
CA ASP A 127 -13.62 15.32 5.98
C ASP A 127 -12.59 14.27 6.43
N LEU A 128 -11.43 14.22 5.78
CA LEU A 128 -10.36 13.25 6.07
C LEU A 128 -9.27 13.88 6.96
N THR A 129 -8.75 13.09 7.86
CA THR A 129 -7.59 13.44 8.69
C THR A 129 -6.43 12.53 8.32
N ILE A 130 -5.30 13.11 7.93
CA ILE A 130 -4.08 12.40 7.57
C ILE A 130 -3.13 12.48 8.75
N LEU A 131 -2.65 11.31 9.19
CA LEU A 131 -1.64 11.17 10.24
C LEU A 131 -0.36 10.66 9.59
N VAL A 132 0.69 11.48 9.59
CA VAL A 132 2.02 11.07 9.11
C VAL A 132 2.79 10.44 10.25
N LEU A 133 2.95 9.12 10.21
CA LEU A 133 3.70 8.35 11.18
C LEU A 133 5.18 8.35 10.80
N GLU A 134 5.99 9.03 11.60
CA GLU A 134 7.43 9.12 11.38
C GLU A 134 8.15 7.84 11.81
N ARG A 135 7.78 7.31 12.97
CA ARG A 135 8.40 6.12 13.57
C ARG A 135 7.35 5.14 14.06
N GLU A 136 7.49 3.89 13.70
CA GLU A 136 6.65 2.80 14.20
C GLU A 136 7.24 2.23 15.49
N LEU A 137 6.38 2.04 16.49
CA LEU A 137 6.70 1.46 17.80
C LEU A 137 6.27 0.01 17.89
N ALA A 138 5.25 -0.38 17.14
CA ALA A 138 4.80 -1.75 16.93
C ALA A 138 4.21 -1.86 15.52
N ARG A 139 4.48 -2.96 14.84
CA ARG A 139 3.91 -3.27 13.53
C ARG A 139 3.85 -4.77 13.31
N ASP A 140 2.95 -5.19 12.45
CA ASP A 140 2.85 -6.55 11.95
C ASP A 140 3.62 -6.77 10.63
N LEU A 141 3.45 -7.97 10.06
CA LEU A 141 4.12 -8.42 8.86
C LEU A 141 3.67 -7.67 7.60
N ASP A 142 2.42 -7.17 7.53
CA ASP A 142 1.89 -6.55 6.32
C ASP A 142 2.67 -5.29 5.91
N GLY A 143 2.93 -4.41 6.85
CA GLY A 143 3.79 -3.24 6.64
C GLY A 143 3.35 -2.31 5.51
N THR A 144 2.07 -2.22 5.19
CA THR A 144 1.53 -1.34 4.15
C THR A 144 1.91 0.12 4.40
N PRO A 145 2.49 0.85 3.41
CA PRO A 145 2.98 2.22 3.60
C PRO A 145 1.90 3.26 3.90
N ALA A 146 0.70 3.07 3.39
CA ALA A 146 -0.46 3.90 3.73
C ALA A 146 -1.72 3.04 3.80
N LEU A 147 -2.66 3.46 4.61
CA LEU A 147 -3.98 2.85 4.67
C LEU A 147 -5.01 3.83 5.20
N ARG A 148 -6.24 3.69 4.71
CA ARG A 148 -7.38 4.46 5.19
C ARG A 148 -8.26 3.62 6.10
N GLN A 149 -8.67 4.20 7.22
CA GLN A 149 -9.63 3.62 8.15
C GLN A 149 -10.69 4.67 8.52
N GLY A 150 -11.87 4.51 7.98
CA GLY A 150 -12.93 5.52 8.13
C GLY A 150 -12.49 6.87 7.56
N SER A 151 -12.47 7.89 8.41
CA SER A 151 -12.01 9.25 8.08
C SER A 151 -10.50 9.48 8.33
N LEU A 152 -9.76 8.46 8.77
CA LEU A 152 -8.32 8.56 9.04
C LEU A 152 -7.53 7.91 7.92
N ILE A 153 -6.49 8.62 7.46
CA ILE A 153 -5.44 8.09 6.59
C ILE A 153 -4.15 8.05 7.41
N TYR A 154 -3.52 6.89 7.48
CA TYR A 154 -2.22 6.71 8.10
C TYR A 154 -1.17 6.60 7.00
N ALA A 155 -0.24 7.55 6.94
CA ALA A 155 0.91 7.51 6.06
C ALA A 155 2.15 7.13 6.88
N ARG A 156 2.72 5.96 6.63
CA ARG A 156 3.73 5.30 7.45
C ARG A 156 5.11 5.44 6.79
N ARG A 157 5.80 6.54 7.12
CA ARG A 157 7.08 6.92 6.50
C ARG A 157 8.11 5.80 6.57
N GLN A 158 8.28 5.20 7.75
CA GLN A 158 9.27 4.14 7.95
C GLN A 158 8.93 2.88 7.14
N ALA A 159 7.66 2.47 7.12
CA ALA A 159 7.22 1.34 6.30
C ALA A 159 7.44 1.60 4.80
N LEU A 160 7.15 2.83 4.34
CA LEU A 160 7.42 3.25 2.96
C LEU A 160 8.90 3.19 2.62
N ALA A 161 9.78 3.69 3.50
CA ALA A 161 11.22 3.68 3.26
C ALA A 161 11.75 2.25 3.06
N TYR A 162 11.35 1.28 3.89
CA TYR A 162 11.71 -0.12 3.71
C TYR A 162 11.16 -0.70 2.40
N TYR A 163 9.89 -0.44 2.10
CA TYR A 163 9.26 -0.90 0.86
C TYR A 163 9.95 -0.32 -0.39
N LEU A 164 10.19 0.99 -0.40
CA LEU A 164 10.79 1.68 -1.54
C LEU A 164 12.22 1.20 -1.81
N TRP A 165 13.02 1.07 -0.75
CA TRP A 165 14.37 0.54 -0.87
C TRP A 165 14.39 -0.88 -1.44
N ASP A 166 13.55 -1.75 -0.92
CA ASP A 166 13.45 -3.14 -1.37
C ASP A 166 13.11 -3.24 -2.86
N ARG A 167 12.21 -2.35 -3.33
CA ARG A 167 11.84 -2.27 -4.75
C ARG A 167 12.96 -1.70 -5.62
N LEU A 168 13.67 -0.68 -5.18
CA LEU A 168 14.78 -0.07 -5.93
C LEU A 168 16.01 -0.96 -5.99
N ALA A 169 16.31 -1.67 -4.91
CA ALA A 169 17.46 -2.57 -4.80
C ALA A 169 17.26 -3.93 -5.52
N ASP A 170 16.07 -4.21 -6.06
CA ASP A 170 15.84 -5.39 -6.88
C ASP A 170 16.69 -5.30 -8.16
N PRO A 171 17.60 -6.27 -8.43
CA PRO A 171 18.48 -6.24 -9.61
C PRO A 171 17.72 -6.14 -10.95
N THR A 172 16.47 -6.57 -11.02
CA THR A 172 15.64 -6.44 -12.21
C THR A 172 15.35 -4.98 -12.58
N GLN A 173 15.47 -4.06 -11.63
CA GLN A 173 15.23 -2.63 -11.84
C GLN A 173 16.39 -1.92 -12.56
N GLU A 174 17.60 -2.48 -12.60
CA GLU A 174 18.74 -1.87 -13.34
C GLU A 174 18.43 -1.66 -14.83
N SER A 175 17.64 -2.55 -15.42
CA SER A 175 17.21 -2.45 -16.82
C SER A 175 15.87 -1.74 -17.01
N ASN A 176 15.22 -1.31 -15.94
CA ASN A 176 13.89 -0.72 -16.00
C ASN A 176 13.90 0.58 -16.80
N ARG A 177 13.16 0.59 -17.90
CA ARG A 177 13.12 1.70 -18.84
C ARG A 177 12.47 2.96 -18.30
N PHE A 178 11.52 2.83 -17.38
CA PHE A 178 10.87 3.98 -16.74
C PHE A 178 11.85 4.67 -15.79
N LEU A 179 12.56 3.92 -14.96
CA LEU A 179 13.57 4.48 -14.07
C LEU A 179 14.70 5.13 -14.84
N LYS A 180 15.19 4.52 -15.94
CA LYS A 180 16.22 5.12 -16.79
C LYS A 180 15.79 6.45 -17.41
N ALA A 181 14.53 6.58 -17.81
CA ALA A 181 14.03 7.78 -18.45
C ALA A 181 13.57 8.87 -17.49
N GLY A 182 13.12 8.49 -16.28
CA GLY A 182 12.53 9.41 -15.30
C GLY A 182 13.40 9.74 -14.09
N TRP A 183 14.57 9.08 -13.92
CA TRP A 183 15.48 9.40 -12.82
C TRP A 183 16.21 10.72 -13.09
N PRO A 184 16.31 11.64 -12.12
CA PRO A 184 16.88 12.97 -12.36
C PRO A 184 18.39 12.88 -12.64
N SER A 185 18.82 13.53 -13.73
CA SER A 185 20.24 13.54 -14.13
C SER A 185 21.11 14.49 -13.29
N GLU A 186 20.51 15.41 -12.57
CA GLU A 186 21.18 16.44 -11.77
C GLU A 186 21.50 15.99 -10.33
N GLN A 187 20.94 14.87 -9.91
CA GLN A 187 21.16 14.24 -8.60
C GLN A 187 22.04 12.99 -8.76
N ALA A 188 22.35 12.35 -7.62
CA ALA A 188 23.01 11.05 -7.66
C ALA A 188 22.21 10.07 -8.54
N SER A 189 22.87 9.35 -9.43
CA SER A 189 22.21 8.31 -10.21
C SER A 189 21.63 7.21 -9.31
N LEU A 190 20.63 6.46 -9.79
CA LEU A 190 20.12 5.33 -9.01
C LEU A 190 21.23 4.33 -8.61
N PRO A 191 22.18 3.92 -9.48
CA PRO A 191 23.31 3.11 -9.08
C PRO A 191 24.19 3.74 -7.99
N ASP A 192 24.44 5.06 -8.02
CA ASP A 192 25.23 5.75 -7.00
C ASP A 192 24.50 5.74 -5.64
N LEU A 193 23.20 6.03 -5.64
CA LEU A 193 22.37 5.96 -4.44
C LEU A 193 22.37 4.54 -3.84
N LEU A 194 22.21 3.51 -4.67
CA LEU A 194 22.21 2.11 -4.19
C LEU A 194 23.57 1.66 -3.66
N LYS A 195 24.66 2.20 -4.21
CA LYS A 195 26.03 1.86 -3.80
C LYS A 195 26.43 2.57 -2.50
N ASP A 196 26.04 3.81 -2.32
CA ASP A 196 26.40 4.64 -1.16
C ASP A 196 25.19 5.44 -0.66
N PRO A 197 24.19 4.77 -0.04
CA PRO A 197 22.99 5.42 0.45
C PRO A 197 23.26 6.40 1.60
N GLU A 198 24.30 6.17 2.40
CA GLU A 198 24.68 7.06 3.50
C GLU A 198 25.29 8.37 2.97
N GLY A 199 26.10 8.29 1.91
CA GLY A 199 26.64 9.47 1.21
C GLY A 199 25.57 10.25 0.44
N HIS A 200 24.42 9.66 0.15
CA HIS A 200 23.31 10.25 -0.61
C HIS A 200 22.02 10.37 0.21
N GLN A 201 22.15 10.51 1.53
CA GLN A 201 21.01 10.53 2.45
C GLN A 201 19.98 11.62 2.12
N GLU A 202 20.40 12.82 1.70
CA GLU A 202 19.47 13.89 1.33
C GLU A 202 18.60 13.51 0.13
N VAL A 203 19.19 12.84 -0.87
CA VAL A 203 18.46 12.34 -2.06
C VAL A 203 17.46 11.27 -1.64
N TRP A 204 17.88 10.34 -0.77
CA TRP A 204 17.02 9.30 -0.23
C TRP A 204 15.83 9.86 0.56
N GLU A 205 16.08 10.77 1.49
CA GLU A 205 15.04 11.37 2.32
C GLU A 205 14.06 12.24 1.49
N GLY A 206 14.58 12.93 0.48
CA GLY A 206 13.76 13.64 -0.51
C GLY A 206 12.82 12.70 -1.26
N LEU A 207 13.36 11.59 -1.76
CA LEU A 207 12.59 10.56 -2.46
C LEU A 207 11.50 9.95 -1.58
N VAL A 208 11.84 9.56 -0.34
CA VAL A 208 10.87 9.02 0.62
C VAL A 208 9.78 10.04 0.94
N SER A 209 10.13 11.32 1.05
CA SER A 209 9.15 12.38 1.34
C SER A 209 8.17 12.59 0.19
N GLU A 210 8.66 12.56 -1.04
CA GLU A 210 7.83 12.70 -2.24
C GLU A 210 6.91 11.49 -2.44
N GLU A 211 7.44 10.28 -2.27
CA GLU A 211 6.65 9.05 -2.36
C GLU A 211 5.65 8.90 -1.20
N LEU A 212 5.94 9.49 -0.02
CA LEU A 212 4.99 9.54 1.08
C LEU A 212 3.76 10.38 0.71
N GLU A 213 3.97 11.51 0.04
CA GLU A 213 2.86 12.29 -0.48
C GLU A 213 2.11 11.54 -1.59
N ALA A 214 2.82 10.83 -2.46
CA ALA A 214 2.20 10.01 -3.50
C ALA A 214 1.27 8.94 -2.93
N VAL A 215 1.66 8.22 -1.87
CA VAL A 215 0.77 7.21 -1.25
C VAL A 215 -0.40 7.87 -0.51
N ILE A 216 -0.23 9.06 0.07
CA ILE A 216 -1.34 9.86 0.64
C ILE A 216 -2.34 10.22 -0.46
N ARG A 217 -1.87 10.66 -1.64
CA ARG A 217 -2.73 10.99 -2.78
C ARG A 217 -3.49 9.78 -3.31
N HIS A 218 -2.89 8.58 -3.26
CA HIS A 218 -3.61 7.35 -3.57
C HIS A 218 -4.80 7.13 -2.62
N GLU A 219 -4.59 7.22 -1.31
CA GLU A 219 -5.65 7.05 -0.31
C GLU A 219 -6.75 8.10 -0.41
N LEU A 220 -6.39 9.36 -0.72
CA LEU A 220 -7.33 10.44 -0.99
C LEU A 220 -8.14 10.16 -2.26
N GLY A 221 -7.48 9.71 -3.31
CA GLY A 221 -8.12 9.28 -4.56
C GLY A 221 -9.10 8.13 -4.32
N GLU A 222 -8.71 7.12 -3.54
CA GLU A 222 -9.56 5.99 -3.18
C GLU A 222 -10.79 6.43 -2.36
N ALA A 223 -10.60 7.35 -1.42
CA ALA A 223 -11.68 7.87 -0.60
C ALA A 223 -12.75 8.63 -1.40
N ARG A 224 -12.36 9.21 -2.53
CA ARG A 224 -13.25 10.01 -3.40
C ARG A 224 -13.81 9.22 -4.58
N GLU A 225 -13.29 8.04 -4.86
CA GLU A 225 -13.74 7.21 -5.98
C GLU A 225 -14.90 6.32 -5.55
N THR A 226 -16.07 6.58 -6.11
CA THR A 226 -17.32 5.89 -5.76
C THR A 226 -17.93 5.12 -6.93
N SER A 227 -17.31 5.12 -8.11
CA SER A 227 -17.88 4.56 -9.34
C SER A 227 -18.24 3.07 -9.25
N LEU A 228 -17.53 2.29 -8.42
CA LEU A 228 -17.81 0.87 -8.24
C LEU A 228 -18.91 0.59 -7.20
N GLY A 229 -19.25 1.56 -6.34
CA GLY A 229 -20.31 1.43 -5.36
C GLY A 229 -20.28 0.12 -4.57
N GLN A 230 -21.42 -0.53 -4.44
CA GLN A 230 -21.55 -1.82 -3.75
C GLN A 230 -21.00 -3.01 -4.57
N ALA A 231 -20.84 -2.87 -5.88
CA ALA A 231 -20.34 -3.95 -6.73
C ALA A 231 -18.93 -4.41 -6.33
N PHE A 232 -18.10 -3.48 -5.84
CA PHE A 232 -16.78 -3.79 -5.32
C PHE A 232 -16.83 -4.82 -4.18
N SER A 233 -17.60 -4.54 -3.14
CA SER A 233 -17.74 -5.44 -1.98
C SER A 233 -18.40 -6.76 -2.38
N ALA A 234 -19.46 -6.71 -3.20
CA ALA A 234 -20.15 -7.91 -3.67
C ALA A 234 -19.23 -8.87 -4.42
N ILE A 235 -18.38 -8.35 -5.33
CA ILE A 235 -17.42 -9.19 -6.07
C ILE A 235 -16.38 -9.79 -5.12
N LEU A 236 -15.88 -9.04 -4.14
CA LEU A 236 -14.90 -9.54 -3.18
C LEU A 236 -15.48 -10.63 -2.26
N GLU A 237 -16.72 -10.49 -1.85
CA GLU A 237 -17.43 -11.45 -1.01
C GLU A 237 -17.77 -12.74 -1.77
N LEU A 238 -18.27 -12.60 -3.01
CA LEU A 238 -18.68 -13.75 -3.82
C LEU A 238 -17.49 -14.54 -4.39
N PHE A 239 -16.38 -13.86 -4.72
CA PHE A 239 -15.27 -14.47 -5.45
C PHE A 239 -13.91 -14.20 -4.77
N PRO A 240 -13.74 -14.49 -3.47
CA PRO A 240 -12.48 -14.24 -2.78
C PRO A 240 -11.34 -15.05 -3.40
N HIS A 241 -10.13 -14.47 -3.41
CA HIS A 241 -8.89 -15.12 -3.90
C HIS A 241 -8.92 -15.59 -5.37
N THR A 242 -9.78 -15.00 -6.19
CA THR A 242 -9.88 -15.30 -7.64
C THR A 242 -9.20 -14.20 -8.47
N PRO A 243 -8.86 -14.47 -9.77
CA PRO A 243 -8.43 -13.41 -10.67
C PRO A 243 -9.40 -12.22 -10.75
N LEU A 244 -10.71 -12.48 -10.63
CA LEU A 244 -11.73 -11.44 -10.63
C LEU A 244 -11.61 -10.50 -9.41
N SER A 245 -11.37 -11.07 -8.21
CA SER A 245 -11.15 -10.24 -7.02
C SER A 245 -9.86 -9.44 -7.07
N HIS A 246 -8.83 -9.94 -7.72
CA HIS A 246 -7.59 -9.18 -7.95
C HIS A 246 -7.79 -8.07 -9.00
N TRP A 247 -8.53 -8.38 -10.07
CA TRP A 247 -8.83 -7.41 -11.11
C TRP A 247 -9.69 -6.24 -10.59
N ILE A 248 -10.75 -6.52 -9.81
CA ILE A 248 -11.62 -5.44 -9.30
C ILE A 248 -10.88 -4.54 -8.30
N ARG A 249 -9.93 -5.08 -7.51
CA ARG A 249 -9.03 -4.28 -6.66
C ARG A 249 -8.14 -3.38 -7.51
N ALA A 250 -7.50 -3.94 -8.53
CA ALA A 250 -6.66 -3.17 -9.45
C ALA A 250 -7.45 -2.09 -10.20
N LEU A 251 -8.72 -2.35 -10.57
CA LEU A 251 -9.60 -1.36 -11.17
C LEU A 251 -9.91 -0.21 -10.19
N LYS A 252 -10.18 -0.52 -8.93
CA LYS A 252 -10.40 0.47 -7.88
C LYS A 252 -9.15 1.33 -7.66
N ASP A 253 -7.98 0.70 -7.55
CA ASP A 253 -6.70 1.38 -7.38
C ASP A 253 -6.36 2.27 -8.60
N ALA A 254 -6.59 1.77 -9.82
CA ALA A 254 -6.38 2.54 -11.03
C ALA A 254 -7.29 3.78 -11.11
N LEU A 255 -8.56 3.63 -10.75
CA LEU A 255 -9.52 4.74 -10.65
C LEU A 255 -9.09 5.77 -9.60
N ALA A 256 -8.61 5.31 -8.44
CA ALA A 256 -8.07 6.17 -7.39
C ALA A 256 -6.89 7.01 -7.90
N ASP A 257 -5.99 6.39 -8.65
CA ASP A 257 -4.77 7.06 -9.13
C ASP A 257 -5.02 8.06 -10.26
N VAL A 258 -6.03 7.82 -11.12
CA VAL A 258 -6.31 8.69 -12.27
C VAL A 258 -7.31 9.81 -11.96
N ASN A 259 -8.02 9.77 -10.82
CA ASN A 259 -8.98 10.83 -10.49
C ASN A 259 -8.28 12.13 -10.06
N ASP A 260 -9.06 13.20 -9.85
CA ASP A 260 -8.53 14.55 -9.60
C ASP A 260 -7.82 14.69 -8.24
N ARG A 261 -7.97 13.73 -7.32
CA ARG A 261 -7.30 13.68 -6.01
C ARG A 261 -6.17 12.65 -5.96
N GLY A 262 -6.06 11.83 -7.01
CA GLY A 262 -5.12 10.72 -7.10
C GLY A 262 -3.68 11.12 -7.42
N ARG A 263 -2.82 10.12 -7.43
CA ARG A 263 -1.36 10.29 -7.64
C ARG A 263 -1.02 10.98 -8.95
N LEU A 264 -1.68 10.62 -10.06
CA LEU A 264 -1.35 11.20 -11.37
C LEU A 264 -1.64 12.70 -11.43
N SER A 265 -2.76 13.15 -10.87
CA SER A 265 -3.06 14.57 -10.77
C SER A 265 -1.99 15.32 -9.95
N TYR A 266 -1.54 14.72 -8.84
CA TYR A 266 -0.47 15.25 -8.02
C TYR A 266 0.88 15.33 -8.77
N PHE A 267 1.27 14.26 -9.48
CA PHE A 267 2.51 14.25 -10.27
C PHE A 267 2.51 15.29 -11.40
N ILE A 268 1.37 15.47 -12.06
CA ILE A 268 1.22 16.48 -13.12
C ILE A 268 1.36 17.90 -12.54
N ALA A 269 0.68 18.18 -11.43
CA ALA A 269 0.73 19.49 -10.78
C ALA A 269 2.14 19.82 -10.25
N GLY A 270 2.82 18.84 -9.64
CA GLY A 270 4.18 18.97 -9.09
C GLY A 270 5.29 18.77 -10.13
N ARG A 271 4.96 18.35 -11.35
CA ARG A 271 5.92 17.97 -12.40
C ARG A 271 6.93 16.92 -11.91
N SER A 272 6.45 15.90 -11.19
CA SER A 272 7.28 14.85 -10.61
C SER A 272 7.47 13.69 -11.59
N LEU A 273 8.47 13.79 -12.46
CA LEU A 273 8.80 12.74 -13.42
C LEU A 273 9.33 11.48 -12.73
N THR A 274 10.08 11.65 -11.63
CA THR A 274 10.65 10.53 -10.87
C THR A 274 9.58 9.69 -10.22
N SER A 275 8.62 10.30 -9.51
CA SER A 275 7.50 9.57 -8.91
C SER A 275 6.61 8.89 -9.93
N LEU A 276 6.39 9.54 -11.10
CA LEU A 276 5.70 8.89 -12.21
C LEU A 276 6.48 7.66 -12.72
N ALA A 277 7.80 7.76 -12.84
CA ALA A 277 8.66 6.64 -13.27
C ALA A 277 8.62 5.49 -12.24
N LEU A 278 8.68 5.80 -10.94
CA LEU A 278 8.56 4.81 -9.86
C LEU A 278 7.20 4.12 -9.87
N MET A 279 6.12 4.89 -10.01
CA MET A 279 4.78 4.35 -10.13
C MET A 279 4.69 3.35 -11.31
N LEU A 280 5.19 3.72 -12.50
CA LEU A 280 5.15 2.86 -13.69
C LEU A 280 6.10 1.66 -13.59
N ALA A 281 7.27 1.83 -12.95
CA ALA A 281 8.23 0.76 -12.75
C ALA A 281 7.74 -0.33 -11.79
N PHE A 282 6.94 0.06 -10.79
CA PHE A 282 6.52 -0.83 -9.71
C PHE A 282 5.08 -1.32 -9.83
N GLN A 283 4.45 -1.12 -10.98
CA GLN A 283 3.06 -1.54 -11.23
C GLN A 283 2.86 -3.05 -11.03
N PRO A 284 1.92 -3.48 -10.18
CA PRO A 284 1.60 -4.89 -9.99
C PRO A 284 0.52 -5.39 -10.96
N GLY A 285 0.62 -6.64 -11.37
CA GLY A 285 -0.46 -7.43 -11.95
C GLY A 285 -1.24 -6.77 -13.09
N PHE A 286 -2.51 -6.49 -12.86
CA PHE A 286 -3.43 -5.91 -13.88
C PHE A 286 -3.22 -4.44 -14.20
N TYR A 287 -2.44 -3.73 -13.42
CA TYR A 287 -2.35 -2.27 -13.50
C TYR A 287 -1.91 -1.75 -14.89
N PRO A 288 -0.86 -2.30 -15.53
CA PRO A 288 -0.48 -1.89 -16.88
C PRO A 288 -1.57 -2.15 -17.94
N LEU A 289 -2.37 -3.19 -17.74
CA LEU A 289 -3.49 -3.54 -18.63
C LEU A 289 -4.68 -2.60 -18.45
N LEU A 290 -4.85 -2.06 -17.25
CA LEU A 290 -5.90 -1.11 -16.91
C LEU A 290 -5.54 0.33 -17.30
N LEU A 291 -4.26 0.66 -17.48
CA LEU A 291 -3.79 2.01 -17.80
C LEU A 291 -2.81 2.02 -18.99
N PRO A 292 -3.19 1.43 -20.16
CA PRO A 292 -2.30 1.34 -21.30
C PRO A 292 -1.93 2.71 -21.90
N GLU A 293 -2.69 3.76 -21.60
CA GLU A 293 -2.44 5.13 -22.05
C GLU A 293 -1.18 5.74 -21.41
N LEU A 294 -0.80 5.29 -20.21
CA LEU A 294 0.24 5.95 -19.41
C LEU A 294 1.65 5.73 -19.96
N GLU A 295 1.96 4.53 -20.43
CA GLU A 295 3.29 4.23 -20.93
C GLU A 295 3.69 5.10 -22.14
N PRO A 296 2.90 5.21 -23.23
CA PRO A 296 3.23 6.10 -24.33
C PRO A 296 3.32 7.57 -23.90
N ALA A 297 2.40 8.00 -23.03
CA ALA A 297 2.40 9.36 -22.51
C ALA A 297 3.66 9.67 -21.68
N PHE A 298 4.11 8.73 -20.85
CA PHE A 298 5.36 8.88 -20.09
C PHE A 298 6.57 9.09 -20.98
N PHE A 299 6.78 8.24 -22.00
CA PHE A 299 7.92 8.39 -22.88
C PHE A 299 7.86 9.65 -23.75
N SER A 300 6.66 10.06 -24.16
CA SER A 300 6.46 11.33 -24.84
C SER A 300 6.79 12.53 -23.94
N LEU A 301 6.33 12.49 -22.68
CA LEU A 301 6.66 13.48 -21.66
C LEU A 301 8.17 13.52 -21.39
N ALA A 302 8.81 12.38 -21.14
CA ALA A 302 10.25 12.31 -20.87
C ALA A 302 11.10 12.87 -21.99
N ALA A 303 10.67 12.72 -23.27
CA ALA A 303 11.36 13.24 -24.43
C ALA A 303 11.10 14.74 -24.69
N SER A 304 9.90 15.23 -24.40
CA SER A 304 9.45 16.58 -24.78
C SER A 304 9.37 17.58 -23.62
N GLY A 305 9.28 17.10 -22.39
CA GLY A 305 8.94 17.92 -21.22
C GLY A 305 7.50 18.41 -21.18
N ASN A 306 6.63 17.94 -22.09
CA ASN A 306 5.23 18.39 -22.19
C ASN A 306 4.30 17.58 -21.30
N TRP A 307 3.90 18.15 -20.18
CA TRP A 307 2.99 17.53 -19.20
C TRP A 307 1.53 17.44 -19.66
N GLU A 308 1.13 18.20 -20.67
CA GLU A 308 -0.23 18.13 -21.23
C GLU A 308 -0.54 16.75 -21.80
N VAL A 309 0.46 16.09 -22.40
CA VAL A 309 0.32 14.73 -22.94
C VAL A 309 -0.08 13.73 -21.84
N LEU A 310 0.49 13.87 -20.64
CA LEU A 310 0.14 13.00 -19.49
C LEU A 310 -1.25 13.34 -18.95
N GLU A 311 -1.63 14.62 -18.91
CA GLU A 311 -2.97 15.03 -18.46
C GLU A 311 -4.05 14.51 -19.42
N GLU A 312 -3.84 14.58 -20.74
CA GLU A 312 -4.75 14.00 -21.72
C GLU A 312 -4.89 12.48 -21.53
N ALA A 313 -3.78 11.76 -21.31
CA ALA A 313 -3.79 10.32 -21.06
C ALA A 313 -4.54 9.99 -19.76
N ARG A 314 -4.31 10.75 -18.67
CA ARG A 314 -5.01 10.61 -17.40
C ARG A 314 -6.52 10.77 -17.55
N LEU A 315 -6.97 11.82 -18.25
CA LEU A 315 -8.39 12.09 -18.47
C LEU A 315 -9.03 11.02 -19.36
N ALA A 316 -8.34 10.55 -20.39
CA ALA A 316 -8.81 9.46 -21.24
C ALA A 316 -8.96 8.15 -20.45
N ALA A 317 -7.96 7.82 -19.61
CA ALA A 317 -7.99 6.65 -18.75
C ALA A 317 -9.15 6.74 -17.72
N LEU A 318 -9.33 7.89 -17.05
CA LEU A 318 -10.42 8.12 -16.10
C LEU A 318 -11.78 7.91 -16.74
N ALA A 319 -12.01 8.51 -17.90
CA ALA A 319 -13.27 8.37 -18.62
C ALA A 319 -13.54 6.92 -19.05
N ARG A 320 -12.51 6.18 -19.48
CA ARG A 320 -12.61 4.77 -19.85
C ARG A 320 -12.89 3.87 -18.63
N LEU A 321 -12.12 4.04 -17.56
CA LEU A 321 -12.25 3.22 -16.34
C LEU A 321 -13.61 3.46 -15.66
N ARG A 322 -14.13 4.68 -15.66
CA ARG A 322 -15.49 4.95 -15.13
C ARG A 322 -16.59 4.26 -15.94
N ARG A 323 -16.44 4.18 -17.27
CA ARG A 323 -17.37 3.37 -18.08
C ARG A 323 -17.29 1.89 -17.73
N VAL A 324 -16.09 1.36 -17.54
CA VAL A 324 -15.90 -0.03 -17.07
C VAL A 324 -16.53 -0.24 -15.69
N ALA A 325 -16.32 0.68 -14.75
CA ALA A 325 -16.92 0.61 -13.41
C ALA A 325 -18.45 0.64 -13.46
N THR A 326 -19.04 1.49 -14.29
CA THR A 326 -20.50 1.53 -14.52
C THR A 326 -21.00 0.20 -15.06
N GLU A 327 -20.37 -0.34 -16.12
CA GLU A 327 -20.74 -1.63 -16.70
C GLU A 327 -20.65 -2.78 -15.67
N VAL A 328 -19.61 -2.79 -14.83
CA VAL A 328 -19.48 -3.76 -13.71
C VAL A 328 -20.64 -3.62 -12.73
N THR A 329 -20.97 -2.39 -12.34
CA THR A 329 -22.06 -2.12 -11.39
C THR A 329 -23.41 -2.57 -11.95
N ASP A 330 -23.68 -2.28 -13.21
CA ASP A 330 -24.91 -2.68 -13.90
C ASP A 330 -25.03 -4.21 -13.99
N LEU A 331 -23.95 -4.91 -14.38
CA LEU A 331 -23.92 -6.37 -14.46
C LEU A 331 -24.13 -7.03 -13.09
N VAL A 332 -23.51 -6.50 -12.03
CA VAL A 332 -23.72 -7.01 -10.66
C VAL A 332 -25.16 -6.81 -10.23
N ALA A 333 -25.75 -5.65 -10.48
CA ALA A 333 -27.15 -5.36 -10.14
C ALA A 333 -28.14 -6.24 -10.92
N GLU A 334 -27.90 -6.45 -12.22
CA GLU A 334 -28.75 -7.27 -13.08
C GLU A 334 -28.74 -8.76 -12.69
N HIS A 335 -27.63 -9.24 -12.13
CA HIS A 335 -27.44 -10.67 -11.86
C HIS A 335 -27.40 -11.01 -10.35
N GLN A 336 -27.75 -10.06 -9.46
CA GLN A 336 -27.67 -10.25 -8.00
C GLN A 336 -28.53 -11.41 -7.47
N ASP A 337 -29.65 -11.70 -8.14
CA ASP A 337 -30.60 -12.78 -7.76
C ASP A 337 -30.29 -14.13 -8.49
N GLN A 338 -29.22 -14.18 -9.26
CA GLN A 338 -28.82 -15.40 -10.00
C GLN A 338 -27.72 -16.16 -9.27
N ALA A 339 -27.44 -17.40 -9.73
CA ALA A 339 -26.34 -18.17 -9.18
C ALA A 339 -25.00 -17.43 -9.38
N PRO A 340 -24.13 -17.34 -8.35
CA PRO A 340 -22.85 -16.62 -8.41
C PRO A 340 -21.95 -17.04 -9.59
N GLU A 341 -22.00 -18.32 -9.96
CA GLU A 341 -21.22 -18.88 -11.07
C GLU A 341 -21.51 -18.18 -12.39
N LYS A 342 -22.79 -17.86 -12.64
CA LYS A 342 -23.21 -17.18 -13.86
C LYS A 342 -22.67 -15.74 -13.92
N LEU A 343 -22.75 -15.01 -12.81
CA LEU A 343 -22.15 -13.68 -12.71
C LEU A 343 -20.63 -13.74 -12.93
N ARG A 344 -19.95 -14.74 -12.33
CA ARG A 344 -18.52 -14.94 -12.54
C ARG A 344 -18.16 -15.18 -14.02
N GLU A 345 -18.92 -16.04 -14.71
CA GLU A 345 -18.70 -16.31 -16.14
C GLU A 345 -18.86 -15.04 -16.98
N ILE A 346 -19.90 -14.25 -16.74
CA ILE A 346 -20.17 -13.00 -17.45
C ILE A 346 -19.01 -12.01 -17.23
N LEU A 347 -18.64 -11.75 -15.96
CA LEU A 347 -17.58 -10.79 -15.63
C LEU A 347 -16.22 -11.27 -16.17
N THR A 348 -15.92 -12.58 -16.08
CA THR A 348 -14.67 -13.14 -16.61
C THR A 348 -14.62 -12.99 -18.13
N SER A 349 -15.68 -13.43 -18.83
CA SER A 349 -15.75 -13.30 -20.28
C SER A 349 -15.66 -11.86 -20.76
N ARG A 350 -16.24 -10.93 -20.04
CA ARG A 350 -16.32 -9.51 -20.45
C ARG A 350 -15.02 -8.74 -20.16
N PHE A 351 -14.38 -8.99 -19.02
CA PHE A 351 -13.28 -8.14 -18.55
C PHE A 351 -11.93 -8.85 -18.45
N LEU A 352 -11.88 -10.16 -18.20
CA LEU A 352 -10.61 -10.88 -18.06
C LEU A 352 -10.19 -11.56 -19.37
N THR A 353 -11.09 -12.24 -20.03
CA THR A 353 -10.79 -12.93 -21.32
C THR A 353 -10.19 -11.99 -22.37
N PRO A 354 -10.67 -10.72 -22.56
CA PRO A 354 -10.04 -9.79 -23.50
C PRO A 354 -8.60 -9.38 -23.10
N LEU A 355 -8.22 -9.58 -21.84
CA LEU A 355 -6.88 -9.32 -21.35
C LEU A 355 -5.96 -10.55 -21.45
N GLY A 356 -6.46 -11.68 -22.02
CA GLY A 356 -5.72 -12.92 -22.18
C GLY A 356 -5.66 -13.78 -20.90
N LEU A 357 -6.64 -13.63 -20.02
CA LEU A 357 -6.68 -14.26 -18.68
C LEU A 357 -7.90 -15.19 -18.52
#